data_8e060b4a2cb2a375fdb483a0f8283330
#
_entry.id   8e060b4a2cb2a375fdb483a0f8283330
#
_cell.length_a   1.000
_cell.length_b   1.000
_cell.length_c   1.000
_cell.angle_alpha   90.00
_cell.angle_beta   90.00
_cell.angle_gamma   90.00
#
_symmetry.space_group_name_H-M   'P 1'
#
loop_
_entity.id
_entity.type
_entity.pdbx_description
1 polymer ?
#
loop_
_entity_poly.entity_id
_entity_poly.type
_entity_poly.pdbx_seq_one_letter_code
_entity_poly.pdbx_strand_id
1 'polypeptide(L)'
;MKKLAIGIDIGGINTAFGLVDENGDLYADSVVSTKKFPLFTDYPAYVAELTESLHALADSLSFEYELVGIGIGAPNANYHTGVIEHPANLWKFPVGETNPDESRRMFPLVDDIKKAFPGVECRMTNDANAATIGEMIYGNAKGMKDFIMITLGTGLGSGFVANGEMIYGHDGFAGEFGHVIAVRGGRQCGCGRRGCLETYVSATGIKRTVFELMATMTEPSELRDIPFANFDAAMVSTAASHGGPIALEAFRITGELLGYALADAVTITSPEAIFLFGGLAKSGKYIFEPTQWYMEENMMSVFKNKVKLLPSGIQSQNAAILGASALIWQEVKQLGA
;
A
#
# COMPACT_ATOMS: atom_id res chain seq x y z
N MET A 1 31.77 -8.01 6.65
CA MET A 1 30.83 -8.78 5.82
C MET A 1 29.65 -7.86 5.53
N LYS A 2 29.15 -7.84 4.31
CA LYS A 2 27.99 -7.00 3.96
C LYS A 2 26.73 -7.58 4.63
N LYS A 3 25.83 -6.73 5.12
CA LYS A 3 24.55 -7.14 5.68
C LYS A 3 23.46 -6.92 4.65
N LEU A 4 22.62 -7.92 4.42
CA LEU A 4 21.48 -7.85 3.51
C LEU A 4 20.22 -8.36 4.20
N ALA A 5 19.07 -7.77 3.86
CA ALA A 5 17.76 -8.26 4.23
C ALA A 5 17.01 -8.72 2.98
N ILE A 6 16.18 -9.75 3.08
CA ILE A 6 15.21 -10.06 2.03
C ILE A 6 13.95 -9.25 2.28
N GLY A 7 13.49 -8.52 1.27
CA GLY A 7 12.15 -7.94 1.23
C GLY A 7 11.25 -8.76 0.32
N ILE A 8 10.04 -9.10 0.79
CA ILE A 8 9.03 -9.86 0.05
C ILE A 8 7.75 -9.04 -0.03
N ASP A 9 7.25 -8.79 -1.23
CA ASP A 9 5.96 -8.14 -1.48
C ASP A 9 5.00 -9.16 -2.11
N ILE A 10 3.92 -9.47 -1.41
CA ILE A 10 2.93 -10.47 -1.83
C ILE A 10 1.72 -9.78 -2.43
N GLY A 11 1.61 -9.82 -3.75
CA GLY A 11 0.42 -9.36 -4.48
C GLY A 11 -0.46 -10.50 -4.96
N GLY A 12 -1.68 -10.17 -5.38
CA GLY A 12 -2.65 -11.16 -5.88
C GLY A 12 -2.27 -11.83 -7.22
N ILE A 13 -1.28 -11.28 -7.95
CA ILE A 13 -0.80 -11.82 -9.23
C ILE A 13 0.59 -12.42 -9.06
N ASN A 14 1.50 -11.66 -8.47
CA ASN A 14 2.89 -12.02 -8.27
C ASN A 14 3.32 -11.73 -6.83
N THR A 15 4.28 -12.50 -6.36
CA THR A 15 5.10 -12.23 -5.17
C THR A 15 6.49 -11.84 -5.65
N ALA A 16 6.88 -10.58 -5.43
CA ALA A 16 8.21 -10.08 -5.76
C ALA A 16 9.09 -10.07 -4.51
N PHE A 17 10.38 -10.39 -4.64
CA PHE A 17 11.30 -10.40 -3.51
C PHE A 17 12.72 -10.09 -3.96
N GLY A 18 13.54 -9.57 -3.02
CA GLY A 18 14.91 -9.20 -3.34
C GLY A 18 15.80 -8.99 -2.12
N LEU A 19 17.10 -9.05 -2.35
CA LEU A 19 18.16 -8.79 -1.37
C LEU A 19 18.52 -7.31 -1.37
N VAL A 20 18.35 -6.64 -0.24
CA VAL A 20 18.49 -5.19 -0.09
C VAL A 20 19.42 -4.87 1.09
N ASP A 21 20.32 -3.91 0.92
CA ASP A 21 21.15 -3.43 2.02
C ASP A 21 20.47 -2.29 2.83
N GLU A 22 21.17 -1.81 3.86
CA GLU A 22 20.68 -0.76 4.76
C GLU A 22 20.43 0.60 4.08
N ASN A 23 20.98 0.81 2.89
CA ASN A 23 20.83 2.03 2.10
C ASN A 23 19.69 1.94 1.09
N GLY A 24 19.11 0.74 0.90
CA GLY A 24 18.08 0.46 -0.09
C GLY A 24 18.64 0.02 -1.45
N ASP A 25 19.93 -0.30 -1.53
CA ASP A 25 20.51 -0.84 -2.75
C ASP A 25 20.09 -2.30 -2.93
N LEU A 26 19.50 -2.60 -4.10
CA LEU A 26 19.04 -3.93 -4.48
C LEU A 26 20.17 -4.72 -5.16
N TYR A 27 20.48 -5.91 -4.66
CA TYR A 27 21.59 -6.78 -5.14
C TYR A 27 21.12 -7.91 -6.05
N ALA A 28 19.97 -8.45 -5.77
CA ALA A 28 19.30 -9.45 -6.58
C ALA A 28 17.81 -9.40 -6.32
N ASP A 29 17.00 -9.75 -7.31
CA ASP A 29 15.55 -9.87 -7.18
C ASP A 29 15.02 -11.04 -8.00
N SER A 30 13.83 -11.50 -7.64
CA SER A 30 13.11 -12.55 -8.34
C SER A 30 11.60 -12.43 -8.08
N VAL A 31 10.83 -13.25 -8.76
CA VAL A 31 9.37 -13.24 -8.69
C VAL A 31 8.80 -14.64 -8.76
N VAL A 32 7.79 -14.92 -7.94
CA VAL A 32 6.95 -16.12 -8.00
C VAL A 32 5.53 -15.69 -8.37
N SER A 33 4.87 -16.47 -9.23
CA SER A 33 3.48 -16.17 -9.60
C SER A 33 2.50 -16.61 -8.52
N THR A 34 1.99 -15.68 -7.73
CA THR A 34 0.93 -15.94 -6.74
C THR A 34 -0.34 -16.47 -7.40
N LYS A 35 -0.62 -16.04 -8.64
CA LYS A 35 -1.81 -16.45 -9.42
C LYS A 35 -1.85 -17.94 -9.71
N LYS A 36 -0.73 -18.67 -9.68
CA LYS A 36 -0.70 -20.13 -9.82
C LYS A 36 -1.43 -20.84 -8.68
N PHE A 37 -1.59 -20.19 -7.52
CA PHE A 37 -2.08 -20.72 -6.27
C PHE A 37 -3.36 -19.99 -5.84
N PRO A 38 -4.48 -20.11 -6.58
CA PRO A 38 -5.65 -19.28 -6.36
C PRO A 38 -6.49 -19.69 -5.14
N LEU A 39 -6.38 -20.96 -4.70
CA LEU A 39 -7.24 -21.52 -3.65
C LEU A 39 -6.51 -21.59 -2.30
N PHE A 40 -7.27 -21.53 -1.22
CA PHE A 40 -6.71 -21.67 0.13
C PHE A 40 -5.98 -23.02 0.35
N THR A 41 -6.39 -24.06 -0.38
CA THR A 41 -5.74 -25.38 -0.38
C THR A 41 -4.39 -25.39 -1.06
N ASP A 42 -4.09 -24.38 -1.89
CA ASP A 42 -2.84 -24.28 -2.62
C ASP A 42 -1.72 -23.63 -1.79
N TYR A 43 -2.06 -23.06 -0.61
CA TYR A 43 -1.11 -22.35 0.23
C TYR A 43 0.16 -23.15 0.55
N PRO A 44 0.11 -24.45 0.91
CA PRO A 44 1.34 -25.21 1.18
C PRO A 44 2.26 -25.32 -0.04
N ALA A 45 1.69 -25.45 -1.25
CA ALA A 45 2.46 -25.49 -2.50
C ALA A 45 3.05 -24.11 -2.82
N TYR A 46 2.33 -23.03 -2.54
CA TYR A 46 2.84 -21.67 -2.67
C TYR A 46 4.05 -21.44 -1.74
N VAL A 47 3.95 -21.83 -0.47
CA VAL A 47 5.04 -21.69 0.51
C VAL A 47 6.27 -22.48 0.05
N ALA A 48 6.09 -23.69 -0.47
CA ALA A 48 7.18 -24.52 -0.98
C ALA A 48 7.89 -23.83 -2.16
N GLU A 49 7.16 -23.35 -3.19
CA GLU A 49 7.74 -22.64 -4.34
C GLU A 49 8.42 -21.33 -3.90
N LEU A 50 7.82 -20.58 -2.96
CA LEU A 50 8.40 -19.35 -2.45
C LEU A 50 9.72 -19.61 -1.70
N THR A 51 9.72 -20.56 -0.77
CA THR A 51 10.94 -20.86 0.04
C THR A 51 12.08 -21.40 -0.80
N GLU A 52 11.81 -22.26 -1.79
CA GLU A 52 12.81 -22.72 -2.77
C GLU A 52 13.40 -21.52 -3.54
N SER A 53 12.55 -20.61 -4.01
CA SER A 53 12.97 -19.43 -4.75
C SER A 53 13.77 -18.45 -3.89
N LEU A 54 13.43 -18.32 -2.58
CA LEU A 54 14.19 -17.50 -1.63
C LEU A 54 15.57 -18.07 -1.34
N HIS A 55 15.71 -19.38 -1.22
CA HIS A 55 17.03 -20.03 -1.10
C HIS A 55 17.86 -19.81 -2.37
N ALA A 56 17.28 -20.01 -3.56
CA ALA A 56 17.96 -19.75 -4.82
C ALA A 56 18.42 -18.30 -4.95
N LEU A 57 17.61 -17.32 -4.48
CA LEU A 57 18.00 -15.92 -4.44
C LEU A 57 19.16 -15.70 -3.45
N ALA A 58 19.08 -16.27 -2.25
CA ALA A 58 20.14 -16.14 -1.23
C ALA A 58 21.48 -16.70 -1.74
N ASP A 59 21.45 -17.78 -2.50
CA ASP A 59 22.66 -18.43 -3.04
C ASP A 59 23.15 -17.78 -4.36
N SER A 60 22.43 -16.81 -4.91
CA SER A 60 22.74 -16.21 -6.22
C SER A 60 23.93 -15.26 -6.25
N LEU A 61 24.31 -14.69 -5.08
CA LEU A 61 25.39 -13.72 -4.99
C LEU A 61 26.77 -14.39 -4.98
N SER A 62 27.72 -13.80 -5.70
CA SER A 62 29.10 -14.32 -5.81
C SER A 62 30.03 -13.92 -4.65
N PHE A 63 29.50 -13.21 -3.64
CA PHE A 63 30.26 -12.76 -2.46
C PHE A 63 29.55 -13.17 -1.17
N GLU A 64 30.34 -13.31 -0.08
CA GLU A 64 29.80 -13.60 1.25
C GLU A 64 29.08 -12.40 1.86
N TYR A 65 27.93 -12.64 2.46
CA TYR A 65 27.15 -11.65 3.20
C TYR A 65 26.45 -12.28 4.40
N GLU A 66 25.96 -11.44 5.30
CA GLU A 66 25.11 -11.81 6.42
C GLU A 66 23.65 -11.51 6.08
N LEU A 67 22.79 -12.54 6.07
CA LEU A 67 21.35 -12.36 5.96
C LEU A 67 20.81 -11.96 7.35
N VAL A 68 20.48 -10.67 7.52
CA VAL A 68 20.05 -10.12 8.81
C VAL A 68 18.57 -10.34 9.10
N GLY A 69 17.76 -10.65 8.10
CA GLY A 69 16.34 -10.94 8.28
C GLY A 69 15.54 -10.96 6.98
N ILE A 70 14.27 -11.31 7.12
CA ILE A 70 13.28 -11.40 6.04
C ILE A 70 12.06 -10.55 6.44
N GLY A 71 11.79 -9.50 5.67
CA GLY A 71 10.62 -8.64 5.84
C GLY A 71 9.56 -8.93 4.78
N ILE A 72 8.29 -8.97 5.16
CA ILE A 72 7.17 -9.33 4.28
C ILE A 72 6.11 -8.24 4.33
N GLY A 73 5.72 -7.72 3.16
CA GLY A 73 4.53 -6.92 2.94
C GLY A 73 3.44 -7.76 2.26
N ALA A 74 2.25 -7.86 2.83
CA ALA A 74 1.17 -8.66 2.25
C ALA A 74 -0.21 -8.09 2.59
N PRO A 75 -1.24 -8.28 1.73
CA PRO A 75 -2.61 -7.90 2.06
C PRO A 75 -3.11 -8.64 3.31
N ASN A 76 -3.77 -7.93 4.21
CA ASN A 76 -4.32 -8.48 5.46
C ASN A 76 -3.27 -9.18 6.37
N ALA A 77 -2.01 -8.83 6.24
CA ALA A 77 -0.95 -9.35 7.10
C ALA A 77 -0.98 -8.69 8.48
N ASN A 78 -1.03 -9.50 9.51
CA ASN A 78 -1.05 -9.06 10.90
C ASN A 78 0.38 -9.04 11.47
N TYR A 79 0.83 -7.87 11.88
CA TYR A 79 2.19 -7.66 12.43
C TYR A 79 2.42 -8.43 13.73
N HIS A 80 1.40 -8.53 14.61
CA HIS A 80 1.55 -9.14 15.92
C HIS A 80 1.59 -10.68 15.87
N THR A 81 0.80 -11.27 14.96
CA THR A 81 0.64 -12.74 14.87
C THR A 81 1.52 -13.38 13.80
N GLY A 82 1.99 -12.61 12.81
CA GLY A 82 2.70 -13.18 11.65
C GLY A 82 1.80 -14.00 10.71
N VAL A 83 0.49 -13.78 10.78
CA VAL A 83 -0.54 -14.50 10.01
C VAL A 83 -1.16 -13.57 8.97
N ILE A 84 -1.40 -14.06 7.77
CA ILE A 84 -2.25 -13.38 6.79
C ILE A 84 -3.69 -13.82 7.06
N GLU A 85 -4.55 -12.87 7.43
CA GLU A 85 -5.89 -13.13 7.93
C GLU A 85 -6.95 -12.76 6.88
N HIS A 86 -7.73 -13.75 6.43
CA HIS A 86 -8.86 -13.56 5.51
C HIS A 86 -8.57 -12.66 4.29
N PRO A 87 -7.47 -12.87 3.55
CA PRO A 87 -7.08 -11.98 2.47
C PRO A 87 -8.11 -11.96 1.35
N ALA A 88 -8.53 -10.77 0.92
CA ALA A 88 -9.57 -10.60 -0.10
C ALA A 88 -9.14 -11.13 -1.48
N ASN A 89 -7.84 -11.04 -1.80
CA ASN A 89 -7.32 -11.30 -3.14
C ASN A 89 -6.40 -12.53 -3.24
N LEU A 90 -6.14 -13.21 -2.12
CA LEU A 90 -5.26 -14.38 -2.04
C LEU A 90 -6.07 -15.59 -1.55
N TRP A 91 -5.69 -16.77 -1.98
CA TRP A 91 -6.12 -18.09 -1.45
C TRP A 91 -7.61 -18.17 -1.13
N LYS A 92 -8.40 -17.98 -2.18
CA LYS A 92 -9.88 -17.94 -2.08
C LYS A 92 -10.48 -19.34 -1.87
N PHE A 93 -11.71 -19.36 -1.39
CA PHE A 93 -12.52 -20.58 -1.45
C PHE A 93 -12.85 -20.95 -2.91
N PRO A 94 -13.06 -22.23 -3.22
CA PRO A 94 -13.55 -22.64 -4.51
C PRO A 94 -14.87 -21.95 -4.88
N VAL A 95 -15.03 -21.64 -6.16
CA VAL A 95 -16.28 -21.04 -6.65
C VAL A 95 -17.45 -21.99 -6.41
N GLY A 96 -18.52 -21.51 -5.76
CA GLY A 96 -19.70 -22.31 -5.43
C GLY A 96 -19.68 -22.96 -4.06
N GLU A 97 -18.63 -22.80 -3.26
CA GLU A 97 -18.65 -23.21 -1.85
C GLU A 97 -19.66 -22.35 -1.08
N THR A 98 -20.70 -23.02 -0.56
CA THR A 98 -21.76 -22.38 0.23
C THR A 98 -21.40 -22.43 1.71
N ASN A 99 -21.48 -21.28 2.37
CA ASN A 99 -21.21 -21.15 3.81
C ASN A 99 -19.78 -21.55 4.21
N PRO A 100 -18.74 -20.94 3.60
CA PRO A 100 -17.34 -21.29 3.85
C PRO A 100 -16.95 -21.02 5.30
N ASP A 101 -16.16 -21.92 5.90
CA ASP A 101 -15.54 -21.71 7.20
C ASP A 101 -14.35 -20.75 7.06
N GLU A 102 -14.56 -19.46 7.34
CA GLU A 102 -13.54 -18.42 7.23
C GLU A 102 -12.33 -18.66 8.13
N SER A 103 -12.46 -19.45 9.22
CA SER A 103 -11.31 -19.79 10.06
C SER A 103 -10.20 -20.56 9.32
N ARG A 104 -10.53 -21.20 8.19
CA ARG A 104 -9.59 -21.90 7.31
C ARG A 104 -8.73 -20.96 6.47
N ARG A 105 -8.99 -19.65 6.49
CA ARG A 105 -8.20 -18.64 5.75
C ARG A 105 -7.30 -17.83 6.67
N MET A 106 -6.58 -18.54 7.52
CA MET A 106 -5.55 -18.05 8.42
C MET A 106 -4.21 -18.69 8.00
N PHE A 107 -3.28 -17.90 7.47
CA PHE A 107 -2.06 -18.40 6.83
C PHE A 107 -0.83 -17.97 7.64
N PRO A 108 -0.19 -18.85 8.44
CA PRO A 108 0.90 -18.52 9.36
C PRO A 108 2.24 -18.39 8.64
N LEU A 109 2.33 -17.44 7.69
CA LEU A 109 3.43 -17.32 6.76
C LEU A 109 4.78 -17.06 7.45
N VAL A 110 4.81 -16.24 8.51
CA VAL A 110 6.06 -15.98 9.25
C VAL A 110 6.62 -17.26 9.83
N ASP A 111 5.79 -18.10 10.42
CA ASP A 111 6.23 -19.38 11.00
C ASP A 111 6.73 -20.35 9.92
N ASP A 112 6.08 -20.36 8.77
CA ASP A 112 6.48 -21.23 7.66
C ASP A 112 7.80 -20.78 7.03
N ILE A 113 8.03 -19.48 6.88
CA ILE A 113 9.33 -18.95 6.43
C ILE A 113 10.42 -19.20 7.49
N LYS A 114 10.14 -19.02 8.78
CA LYS A 114 11.12 -19.32 9.87
C LYS A 114 11.53 -20.80 9.89
N LYS A 115 10.65 -21.72 9.52
CA LYS A 115 11.01 -23.15 9.36
C LYS A 115 12.02 -23.38 8.23
N ALA A 116 11.88 -22.63 7.12
CA ALA A 116 12.79 -22.74 5.99
C ALA A 116 14.12 -21.99 6.20
N PHE A 117 14.13 -20.94 7.04
CA PHE A 117 15.30 -20.13 7.39
C PHE A 117 15.55 -20.11 8.90
N PRO A 118 16.01 -21.24 9.49
CA PRO A 118 16.24 -21.31 10.95
C PRO A 118 17.25 -20.28 11.42
N GLY A 119 16.90 -19.55 12.47
CA GLY A 119 17.77 -18.52 13.08
C GLY A 119 17.78 -17.16 12.36
N VAL A 120 17.05 -17.02 11.25
CA VAL A 120 16.85 -15.74 10.56
C VAL A 120 15.58 -15.07 11.09
N GLU A 121 15.66 -13.79 11.48
CA GLU A 121 14.50 -13.05 11.92
C GLU A 121 13.53 -12.82 10.73
N CYS A 122 12.25 -13.01 10.97
CA CYS A 122 11.22 -12.81 9.97
C CYS A 122 10.08 -11.97 10.54
N ARG A 123 9.71 -10.90 9.84
CA ARG A 123 8.64 -9.98 10.21
C ARG A 123 7.69 -9.75 9.04
N MET A 124 6.43 -9.50 9.35
CA MET A 124 5.41 -9.24 8.35
C MET A 124 4.49 -8.10 8.77
N THR A 125 4.04 -7.33 7.80
CA THR A 125 2.99 -6.33 7.98
C THR A 125 2.16 -6.18 6.69
N ASN A 126 1.12 -5.36 6.71
CA ASN A 126 0.40 -5.10 5.47
C ASN A 126 1.26 -4.25 4.49
N ASP A 127 0.88 -4.26 3.21
CA ASP A 127 1.60 -3.60 2.12
C ASP A 127 1.73 -2.08 2.31
N ALA A 128 0.68 -1.41 2.83
CA ALA A 128 0.71 0.02 3.09
C ALA A 128 1.61 0.39 4.28
N ASN A 129 1.64 -0.42 5.33
CA ASN A 129 2.57 -0.26 6.45
C ASN A 129 4.01 -0.50 5.99
N ALA A 130 4.26 -1.53 5.16
CA ALA A 130 5.58 -1.75 4.57
C ALA A 130 6.04 -0.54 3.76
N ALA A 131 5.17 0.02 2.89
CA ALA A 131 5.48 1.25 2.15
C ALA A 131 5.77 2.43 3.09
N THR A 132 5.06 2.55 4.21
CA THR A 132 5.25 3.61 5.22
C THR A 132 6.61 3.49 5.90
N ILE A 133 6.99 2.29 6.31
CA ILE A 133 8.31 2.03 6.92
C ILE A 133 9.41 2.26 5.89
N GLY A 134 9.18 1.85 4.64
CA GLY A 134 10.08 2.15 3.53
C GLY A 134 10.32 3.66 3.37
N GLU A 135 9.26 4.47 3.41
CA GLU A 135 9.36 5.93 3.34
C GLU A 135 10.15 6.52 4.51
N MET A 136 10.00 5.94 5.71
CA MET A 136 10.73 6.33 6.90
C MET A 136 12.23 5.98 6.83
N ILE A 137 12.59 4.85 6.23
CA ILE A 137 13.97 4.35 6.19
C ILE A 137 14.73 4.87 4.96
N TYR A 138 14.09 4.89 3.80
CA TYR A 138 14.73 5.17 2.50
C TYR A 138 14.19 6.42 1.80
N GLY A 139 12.99 6.89 2.18
CA GLY A 139 12.29 7.97 1.49
C GLY A 139 12.46 9.36 2.12
N ASN A 140 11.53 10.23 1.82
CA ASN A 140 11.51 11.63 2.25
C ASN A 140 11.08 11.82 3.71
N ALA A 141 10.52 10.79 4.37
CA ALA A 141 10.20 10.81 5.80
C ALA A 141 11.39 10.48 6.71
N LYS A 142 12.60 10.29 6.14
CA LYS A 142 13.79 9.98 6.92
C LYS A 142 14.07 11.05 7.98
N GLY A 143 14.07 10.62 9.26
CA GLY A 143 14.27 11.50 10.41
C GLY A 143 12.99 12.14 10.96
N MET A 144 11.84 12.02 10.28
CA MET A 144 10.53 12.42 10.80
C MET A 144 10.02 11.40 11.82
N LYS A 145 9.31 11.88 12.83
CA LYS A 145 8.72 11.03 13.87
C LYS A 145 7.20 10.91 13.78
N ASP A 146 6.56 11.87 13.14
CA ASP A 146 5.11 11.98 13.09
C ASP A 146 4.68 12.29 11.65
N PHE A 147 4.23 11.28 10.93
CA PHE A 147 3.80 11.44 9.55
C PHE A 147 2.75 10.40 9.15
N ILE A 148 2.06 10.67 8.05
CA ILE A 148 1.08 9.75 7.45
C ILE A 148 1.55 9.40 6.04
N MET A 149 1.43 8.13 5.67
CA MET A 149 1.58 7.64 4.31
C MET A 149 0.22 7.24 3.76
N ILE A 150 -0.11 7.70 2.55
CA ILE A 150 -1.31 7.31 1.82
C ILE A 150 -0.87 6.64 0.51
N THR A 151 -1.25 5.40 0.31
CA THR A 151 -0.96 4.66 -0.93
C THR A 151 -2.20 4.68 -1.84
N LEU A 152 -2.08 5.26 -3.03
CA LEU A 152 -3.13 5.46 -4.01
C LEU A 152 -2.93 4.53 -5.21
N GLY A 153 -3.27 3.26 -5.01
CA GLY A 153 -3.23 2.19 -6.01
C GLY A 153 -4.62 1.81 -6.52
N THR A 154 -4.87 0.52 -6.75
CA THR A 154 -6.20 -0.04 -7.05
C THR A 154 -7.20 0.33 -5.95
N GLY A 155 -6.76 0.25 -4.68
CA GLY A 155 -7.43 0.75 -3.48
C GLY A 155 -6.69 1.93 -2.86
N LEU A 156 -7.06 2.26 -1.62
CA LEU A 156 -6.39 3.23 -0.76
C LEU A 156 -5.88 2.52 0.50
N GLY A 157 -4.56 2.43 0.62
CA GLY A 157 -3.92 2.01 1.86
C GLY A 157 -3.31 3.20 2.61
N SER A 158 -2.93 2.98 3.85
CA SER A 158 -2.31 4.01 4.67
C SER A 158 -1.49 3.43 5.81
N GLY A 159 -0.52 4.19 6.28
CA GLY A 159 0.22 3.94 7.49
C GLY A 159 0.40 5.22 8.29
N PHE A 160 0.32 5.09 9.59
CA PHE A 160 0.42 6.18 10.53
C PHE A 160 1.64 5.97 11.43
N VAL A 161 2.50 6.97 11.50
CA VAL A 161 3.67 6.97 12.37
C VAL A 161 3.52 8.06 13.42
N ALA A 162 3.71 7.70 14.68
CA ALA A 162 3.72 8.63 15.81
C ALA A 162 4.90 8.35 16.72
N ASN A 163 5.65 9.38 17.10
CA ASN A 163 6.89 9.28 17.89
C ASN A 163 7.96 8.35 17.28
N GLY A 164 7.98 8.21 15.96
CA GLY A 164 8.91 7.35 15.24
C GLY A 164 8.48 5.87 15.16
N GLU A 165 7.29 5.53 15.66
CA GLU A 165 6.77 4.17 15.69
C GLU A 165 5.50 4.05 14.82
N MET A 166 5.38 2.93 14.09
CA MET A 166 4.16 2.60 13.37
C MET A 166 3.00 2.35 14.34
N ILE A 167 1.84 2.88 14.03
CA ILE A 167 0.60 2.59 14.76
C ILE A 167 -0.01 1.32 14.18
N TYR A 168 0.23 0.18 14.83
CA TYR A 168 -0.38 -1.11 14.47
C TYR A 168 -1.75 -1.34 15.14
N GLY A 169 -2.01 -0.67 16.26
CA GLY A 169 -3.19 -0.91 17.08
C GLY A 169 -3.09 -2.19 17.92
N HIS A 170 -4.16 -2.47 18.67
CA HIS A 170 -4.20 -3.61 19.59
C HIS A 170 -4.20 -4.96 18.86
N ASP A 171 -4.88 -5.03 17.73
CA ASP A 171 -5.09 -6.25 16.94
C ASP A 171 -4.30 -6.29 15.61
N GLY A 172 -3.44 -5.29 15.37
CA GLY A 172 -2.56 -5.25 14.21
C GLY A 172 -3.16 -4.62 12.94
N PHE A 173 -4.39 -4.10 13.00
CA PHE A 173 -5.11 -3.56 11.84
C PHE A 173 -5.39 -2.06 11.89
N ALA A 174 -4.69 -1.30 12.74
CA ALA A 174 -4.82 0.15 12.73
C ALA A 174 -4.33 0.74 11.38
N GLY A 175 -4.88 1.89 11.02
CA GLY A 175 -4.47 2.57 9.79
C GLY A 175 -5.29 2.23 8.55
N GLU A 176 -6.42 1.52 8.68
CA GLU A 176 -7.34 1.22 7.58
C GLU A 176 -8.14 2.46 7.13
N PHE A 177 -7.40 3.55 6.82
CA PHE A 177 -7.97 4.87 6.52
C PHE A 177 -8.80 4.91 5.23
N GLY A 178 -8.49 4.03 4.26
CA GLY A 178 -9.30 3.86 3.05
C GLY A 178 -10.75 3.47 3.35
N HIS A 179 -10.99 2.93 4.54
CA HIS A 179 -12.30 2.48 4.96
C HIS A 179 -13.04 3.43 5.92
N VAL A 180 -12.54 4.63 6.17
CA VAL A 180 -13.35 5.67 6.82
C VAL A 180 -14.53 6.05 5.92
N ILE A 181 -15.68 6.37 6.50
CA ILE A 181 -16.89 6.72 5.74
C ILE A 181 -16.81 8.19 5.32
N ALA A 182 -16.37 8.42 4.09
CA ALA A 182 -16.30 9.75 3.51
C ALA A 182 -17.67 10.24 3.02
N VAL A 183 -18.50 9.33 2.48
CA VAL A 183 -19.84 9.68 1.97
C VAL A 183 -20.88 8.71 2.55
N ARG A 184 -21.64 9.15 3.54
CA ARG A 184 -22.68 8.31 4.17
C ARG A 184 -23.70 7.80 3.14
N GLY A 185 -23.92 6.48 3.11
CA GLY A 185 -24.82 5.83 2.15
C GLY A 185 -24.29 5.81 0.70
N GLY A 186 -23.06 6.26 0.47
CA GLY A 186 -22.42 6.36 -0.83
C GLY A 186 -22.12 5.04 -1.53
N ARG A 187 -21.04 4.99 -2.32
CA ARG A 187 -20.67 3.85 -3.16
C ARG A 187 -20.44 2.57 -2.35
N GLN A 188 -20.85 1.43 -2.90
CA GLN A 188 -20.54 0.11 -2.32
C GLN A 188 -19.03 -0.12 -2.31
N CYS A 189 -18.48 -0.53 -1.17
CA CYS A 189 -17.09 -0.92 -0.97
C CYS A 189 -16.92 -2.45 -0.92
N GLY A 190 -15.76 -2.94 -1.32
CA GLY A 190 -15.39 -4.36 -1.23
C GLY A 190 -15.40 -4.92 0.20
N CYS A 191 -15.21 -4.05 1.22
CA CYS A 191 -15.30 -4.43 2.64
C CYS A 191 -16.73 -4.69 3.16
N GLY A 192 -17.75 -4.62 2.29
CA GLY A 192 -19.15 -4.81 2.64
C GLY A 192 -19.88 -3.54 3.09
N ARG A 193 -19.17 -2.46 3.44
CA ARG A 193 -19.74 -1.17 3.85
C ARG A 193 -20.02 -0.26 2.65
N ARG A 194 -20.64 0.88 2.92
CA ARG A 194 -20.92 1.90 1.89
C ARG A 194 -20.29 3.23 2.25
N GLY A 195 -19.75 3.91 1.22
CA GLY A 195 -19.23 5.26 1.33
C GLY A 195 -17.79 5.37 1.83
N CYS A 196 -17.04 4.25 1.84
CA CYS A 196 -15.62 4.26 2.18
C CYS A 196 -14.82 5.19 1.27
N LEU A 197 -13.83 5.89 1.82
CA LEU A 197 -12.96 6.84 1.11
C LEU A 197 -12.32 6.21 -0.12
N GLU A 198 -11.83 4.99 -0.02
CA GLU A 198 -11.23 4.22 -1.12
C GLU A 198 -12.10 4.17 -2.37
N THR A 199 -13.43 4.10 -2.21
CA THR A 199 -14.36 4.01 -3.34
C THR A 199 -14.43 5.28 -4.19
N TYR A 200 -13.79 6.35 -3.73
CA TYR A 200 -13.68 7.66 -4.39
C TYR A 200 -12.21 8.01 -4.67
N VAL A 201 -11.34 7.72 -3.71
CA VAL A 201 -9.93 8.15 -3.69
C VAL A 201 -9.03 6.93 -3.90
N SER A 202 -9.03 6.43 -5.13
CA SER A 202 -8.16 5.35 -5.60
C SER A 202 -8.20 5.33 -7.13
N ALA A 203 -7.38 4.53 -7.79
CA ALA A 203 -7.46 4.35 -9.24
C ALA A 203 -8.85 3.83 -9.67
N THR A 204 -9.42 2.90 -8.92
CA THR A 204 -10.79 2.42 -9.14
C THR A 204 -11.82 3.50 -8.81
N GLY A 205 -11.58 4.28 -7.76
CA GLY A 205 -12.48 5.35 -7.31
C GLY A 205 -12.61 6.48 -8.32
N ILE A 206 -11.48 7.02 -8.82
CA ILE A 206 -11.51 8.11 -9.81
C ILE A 206 -12.13 7.64 -11.13
N LYS A 207 -11.87 6.40 -11.55
CA LYS A 207 -12.52 5.78 -12.70
C LYS A 207 -14.04 5.83 -12.56
N ARG A 208 -14.59 5.40 -11.42
CA ARG A 208 -16.05 5.46 -11.15
C ARG A 208 -16.56 6.90 -11.19
N THR A 209 -15.83 7.85 -10.60
CA THR A 209 -16.16 9.28 -10.63
C THR A 209 -16.26 9.80 -12.06
N VAL A 210 -15.31 9.47 -12.94
CA VAL A 210 -15.35 9.86 -14.36
C VAL A 210 -16.61 9.35 -15.05
N PHE A 211 -16.98 8.07 -14.85
CA PHE A 211 -18.18 7.51 -15.47
C PHE A 211 -19.48 8.15 -14.95
N GLU A 212 -19.55 8.48 -13.67
CA GLU A 212 -20.67 9.24 -13.09
C GLU A 212 -20.75 10.65 -13.67
N LEU A 213 -19.62 11.34 -13.85
CA LEU A 213 -19.55 12.65 -14.48
C LEU A 213 -19.95 12.60 -15.96
N MET A 214 -19.49 11.60 -16.72
CA MET A 214 -19.86 11.43 -18.12
C MET A 214 -21.36 11.21 -18.32
N ALA A 215 -22.07 10.73 -17.30
CA ALA A 215 -23.53 10.59 -17.35
C ALA A 215 -24.28 11.90 -17.11
N THR A 216 -23.66 12.90 -16.49
CA THR A 216 -24.30 14.15 -16.08
C THR A 216 -23.73 15.38 -16.79
N MET A 217 -22.46 15.37 -17.15
CA MET A 217 -21.80 16.43 -17.91
C MET A 217 -21.93 16.18 -19.42
N THR A 218 -22.15 17.24 -20.21
CA THR A 218 -22.30 17.15 -21.65
C THR A 218 -21.07 17.58 -22.44
N GLU A 219 -20.05 18.08 -21.76
CA GLU A 219 -18.80 18.55 -22.35
C GLU A 219 -18.09 17.44 -23.13
N PRO A 220 -17.47 17.79 -24.28
CA PRO A 220 -16.66 16.86 -25.04
C PRO A 220 -15.49 16.31 -24.17
N SER A 221 -15.20 15.02 -24.31
CA SER A 221 -14.08 14.41 -23.62
C SER A 221 -13.58 13.20 -24.41
N GLU A 222 -12.27 13.10 -24.55
CA GLU A 222 -11.57 11.93 -25.11
C GLU A 222 -11.81 10.63 -24.30
N LEU A 223 -12.31 10.76 -23.07
CA LEU A 223 -12.61 9.63 -22.20
C LEU A 223 -13.93 8.92 -22.55
N ARG A 224 -14.82 9.54 -23.33
CA ARG A 224 -16.17 9.01 -23.61
C ARG A 224 -16.17 7.74 -24.45
N ASP A 225 -15.19 7.63 -25.35
CA ASP A 225 -15.10 6.52 -26.30
C ASP A 225 -14.31 5.31 -25.74
N ILE A 226 -13.84 5.41 -24.47
CA ILE A 226 -13.06 4.36 -23.83
C ILE A 226 -14.00 3.42 -23.06
N PRO A 227 -14.09 2.12 -23.42
CA PRO A 227 -14.88 1.14 -22.68
C PRO A 227 -14.40 1.01 -21.23
N PHE A 228 -15.33 0.81 -20.29
CA PHE A 228 -15.01 0.68 -18.87
C PHE A 228 -13.92 -0.37 -18.57
N ALA A 229 -13.91 -1.50 -19.30
CA ALA A 229 -12.92 -2.55 -19.11
C ALA A 229 -11.47 -2.11 -19.42
N ASN A 230 -11.31 -1.17 -20.37
CA ASN A 230 -10.02 -0.69 -20.85
C ASN A 230 -9.59 0.64 -20.20
N PHE A 231 -10.41 1.18 -19.32
CA PHE A 231 -10.22 2.49 -18.72
C PHE A 231 -9.31 2.39 -17.47
N ASP A 232 -8.30 3.24 -17.37
CA ASP A 232 -7.42 3.35 -16.23
C ASP A 232 -7.24 4.80 -15.71
N ALA A 233 -6.63 4.95 -14.54
CA ALA A 233 -6.42 6.26 -13.93
C ALA A 233 -5.38 7.11 -14.67
N ALA A 234 -4.44 6.50 -15.41
CA ALA A 234 -3.44 7.25 -16.18
C ALA A 234 -4.10 7.99 -17.35
N MET A 235 -5.15 7.41 -17.97
CA MET A 235 -5.94 8.07 -19.00
C MET A 235 -6.63 9.33 -18.47
N VAL A 236 -7.11 9.30 -17.21
CA VAL A 236 -7.70 10.50 -16.57
C VAL A 236 -6.65 11.59 -16.40
N SER A 237 -5.42 11.21 -15.99
CA SER A 237 -4.30 12.15 -15.84
C SER A 237 -3.92 12.78 -17.19
N THR A 238 -3.89 11.97 -18.26
CA THR A 238 -3.63 12.44 -19.62
C THR A 238 -4.71 13.44 -20.07
N ALA A 239 -5.98 13.08 -19.93
CA ALA A 239 -7.09 13.97 -20.29
C ALA A 239 -7.09 15.27 -19.48
N ALA A 240 -6.74 15.21 -18.18
CA ALA A 240 -6.58 16.41 -17.36
C ALA A 240 -5.43 17.30 -17.87
N SER A 241 -4.33 16.71 -18.36
CA SER A 241 -3.20 17.44 -18.94
C SER A 241 -3.55 18.17 -20.23
N HIS A 242 -4.55 17.68 -20.96
CA HIS A 242 -5.13 18.32 -22.15
C HIS A 242 -6.23 19.34 -21.80
N GLY A 243 -6.50 19.56 -20.51
CA GLY A 243 -7.53 20.49 -20.05
C GLY A 243 -8.95 19.94 -20.11
N GLY A 244 -9.11 18.61 -20.21
CA GLY A 244 -10.42 17.94 -20.30
C GLY A 244 -11.29 18.22 -19.06
N PRO A 245 -12.49 18.85 -19.22
CA PRO A 245 -13.26 19.32 -18.06
C PRO A 245 -13.75 18.18 -17.17
N ILE A 246 -14.11 17.03 -17.73
CA ILE A 246 -14.53 15.84 -16.96
C ILE A 246 -13.38 15.29 -16.11
N ALA A 247 -12.18 15.23 -16.68
CA ALA A 247 -10.99 14.75 -15.96
C ALA A 247 -10.58 15.69 -14.82
N LEU A 248 -10.61 17.00 -15.08
CA LEU A 248 -10.31 18.04 -14.08
C LEU A 248 -11.32 17.99 -12.93
N GLU A 249 -12.63 17.87 -13.24
CA GLU A 249 -13.66 17.74 -12.21
C GLU A 249 -13.54 16.43 -11.42
N ALA A 250 -13.17 15.31 -12.06
CA ALA A 250 -12.91 14.06 -11.37
C ALA A 250 -11.76 14.20 -10.36
N PHE A 251 -10.67 14.88 -10.73
CA PHE A 251 -9.57 15.16 -9.80
C PHE A 251 -9.97 16.15 -8.71
N ARG A 252 -10.80 17.15 -9.01
CA ARG A 252 -11.31 18.07 -7.99
C ARG A 252 -12.11 17.32 -6.93
N ILE A 253 -13.06 16.46 -7.33
CA ILE A 253 -13.88 15.64 -6.40
C ILE A 253 -13.00 14.67 -5.60
N THR A 254 -12.04 14.02 -6.27
CA THR A 254 -11.10 13.09 -5.59
C THR A 254 -10.25 13.82 -4.55
N GLY A 255 -9.71 14.99 -4.91
CA GLY A 255 -8.91 15.82 -4.00
C GLY A 255 -9.73 16.43 -2.87
N GLU A 256 -10.99 16.81 -3.13
CA GLU A 256 -11.92 17.30 -2.11
C GLU A 256 -12.15 16.26 -1.01
N LEU A 257 -12.53 15.02 -1.39
CA LEU A 257 -12.81 13.97 -0.43
C LEU A 257 -11.55 13.51 0.31
N LEU A 258 -10.40 13.46 -0.37
CA LEU A 258 -9.12 13.17 0.28
C LEU A 258 -8.75 14.30 1.25
N GLY A 259 -8.87 15.55 0.82
CA GLY A 259 -8.56 16.72 1.66
C GLY A 259 -9.37 16.77 2.95
N TYR A 260 -10.68 16.51 2.87
CA TYR A 260 -11.53 16.43 4.07
C TYR A 260 -11.08 15.32 5.02
N ALA A 261 -10.86 14.13 4.49
CA ALA A 261 -10.42 12.99 5.30
C ALA A 261 -9.04 13.26 5.93
N LEU A 262 -8.11 13.89 5.20
CA LEU A 262 -6.80 14.24 5.73
C LEU A 262 -6.87 15.32 6.80
N ALA A 263 -7.77 16.31 6.70
CA ALA A 263 -8.00 17.31 7.75
C ALA A 263 -8.46 16.64 9.07
N ASP A 264 -9.32 15.62 8.97
CA ASP A 264 -9.71 14.80 10.13
C ASP A 264 -8.52 14.03 10.70
N ALA A 265 -7.72 13.38 9.84
CA ALA A 265 -6.52 12.67 10.28
C ALA A 265 -5.50 13.59 10.96
N VAL A 266 -5.28 14.80 10.44
CA VAL A 266 -4.42 15.83 11.05
C VAL A 266 -4.92 16.20 12.44
N THR A 267 -6.23 16.33 12.64
CA THR A 267 -6.83 16.64 13.94
C THR A 267 -6.55 15.56 14.99
N ILE A 268 -6.42 14.29 14.55
CA ILE A 268 -6.19 13.15 15.44
C ILE A 268 -4.69 12.94 15.73
N THR A 269 -3.83 13.10 14.72
CA THR A 269 -2.43 12.66 14.79
C THR A 269 -1.40 13.79 14.79
N SER A 270 -1.78 15.00 14.37
CA SER A 270 -0.88 16.19 14.31
C SER A 270 0.46 15.90 13.59
N PRO A 271 0.46 15.41 12.36
CA PRO A 271 1.68 14.96 11.67
C PRO A 271 2.52 16.16 11.16
N GLU A 272 3.82 15.95 10.97
CA GLU A 272 4.72 16.89 10.30
C GLU A 272 4.45 16.97 8.80
N ALA A 273 4.14 15.79 8.19
CA ALA A 273 3.89 15.64 6.77
C ALA A 273 2.92 14.50 6.47
N ILE A 274 2.32 14.57 5.30
CA ILE A 274 1.53 13.50 4.68
C ILE A 274 2.15 13.19 3.32
N PHE A 275 2.46 11.92 3.07
CA PHE A 275 3.05 11.47 1.82
C PHE A 275 2.01 10.77 0.97
N LEU A 276 1.95 11.10 -0.32
CA LEU A 276 1.15 10.36 -1.30
C LEU A 276 2.06 9.49 -2.16
N PHE A 277 1.69 8.21 -2.29
CA PHE A 277 2.39 7.20 -3.08
C PHE A 277 1.43 6.48 -4.03
N GLY A 278 1.97 5.84 -5.06
CA GLY A 278 1.20 5.00 -5.97
C GLY A 278 0.82 5.65 -7.29
N GLY A 279 0.09 4.90 -8.11
CA GLY A 279 -0.21 5.30 -9.49
C GLY A 279 -0.98 6.61 -9.61
N LEU A 280 -1.99 6.81 -8.77
CA LEU A 280 -2.79 8.04 -8.81
C LEU A 280 -2.01 9.26 -8.28
N ALA A 281 -1.07 9.08 -7.35
CA ALA A 281 -0.19 10.16 -6.90
C ALA A 281 0.71 10.71 -8.03
N LYS A 282 1.05 9.88 -9.03
CA LYS A 282 1.82 10.30 -10.22
C LYS A 282 1.09 11.32 -11.10
N SER A 283 -0.21 11.56 -10.87
CA SER A 283 -0.96 12.64 -11.53
C SER A 283 -0.50 14.04 -11.11
N GLY A 284 0.43 14.15 -10.16
CA GLY A 284 1.10 15.39 -9.76
C GLY A 284 0.09 16.45 -9.31
N LYS A 285 0.21 17.66 -9.87
CA LYS A 285 -0.62 18.81 -9.46
C LYS A 285 -2.12 18.52 -9.46
N TYR A 286 -2.60 17.65 -10.35
CA TYR A 286 -4.03 17.37 -10.49
C TYR A 286 -4.64 16.73 -9.24
N ILE A 287 -3.86 15.93 -8.49
CA ILE A 287 -4.30 15.36 -7.21
C ILE A 287 -3.79 16.18 -6.02
N PHE A 288 -2.54 16.68 -6.07
CA PHE A 288 -1.94 17.38 -4.93
C PHE A 288 -2.59 18.74 -4.65
N GLU A 289 -2.79 19.57 -5.67
CA GLU A 289 -3.32 20.93 -5.48
C GLU A 289 -4.75 20.93 -4.88
N PRO A 290 -5.75 20.20 -5.43
CA PRO A 290 -7.06 20.18 -4.81
C PRO A 290 -7.05 19.50 -3.44
N THR A 291 -6.27 18.43 -3.23
CA THR A 291 -6.15 17.78 -1.93
C THR A 291 -5.62 18.75 -0.88
N GLN A 292 -4.53 19.45 -1.17
CA GLN A 292 -3.95 20.41 -0.26
C GLN A 292 -4.91 21.58 0.03
N TRP A 293 -5.57 22.10 -0.99
CA TRP A 293 -6.52 23.21 -0.82
C TRP A 293 -7.67 22.81 0.11
N TYR A 294 -8.34 21.68 -0.15
CA TYR A 294 -9.45 21.23 0.69
C TYR A 294 -9.00 20.82 2.09
N MET A 295 -7.81 20.23 2.24
CA MET A 295 -7.23 19.93 3.55
C MET A 295 -7.00 21.22 4.35
N GLU A 296 -6.32 22.21 3.78
CA GLU A 296 -6.02 23.49 4.45
C GLU A 296 -7.29 24.26 4.82
N GLU A 297 -8.31 24.28 3.95
CA GLU A 297 -9.58 24.96 4.25
C GLU A 297 -10.35 24.32 5.41
N ASN A 298 -10.18 23.02 5.63
CA ASN A 298 -10.95 22.26 6.62
C ASN A 298 -10.17 21.92 7.90
N MET A 299 -8.86 22.18 7.94
CA MET A 299 -8.09 22.03 9.17
C MET A 299 -8.44 23.10 10.21
N MET A 300 -8.34 22.74 11.49
CA MET A 300 -8.37 23.73 12.58
C MET A 300 -7.24 24.74 12.38
N SER A 301 -7.47 25.99 12.79
CA SER A 301 -6.49 27.08 12.63
C SER A 301 -5.11 26.79 13.22
N VAL A 302 -5.05 25.95 14.26
CA VAL A 302 -3.80 25.54 14.92
C VAL A 302 -2.89 24.71 13.99
N PHE A 303 -3.44 24.04 12.99
CA PHE A 303 -2.70 23.19 12.04
C PHE A 303 -2.43 23.87 10.69
N LYS A 304 -3.14 24.94 10.35
CA LYS A 304 -3.03 25.61 9.04
C LYS A 304 -1.59 26.02 8.73
N ASN A 305 -1.14 25.75 7.52
CA ASN A 305 0.20 26.02 6.99
C ASN A 305 1.37 25.32 7.74
N LYS A 306 1.09 24.27 8.50
CA LYS A 306 2.11 23.49 9.23
C LYS A 306 2.33 22.10 8.66
N VAL A 307 1.29 21.43 8.18
CA VAL A 307 1.35 20.08 7.65
C VAL A 307 1.69 20.11 6.16
N LYS A 308 2.73 19.40 5.77
CA LYS A 308 3.18 19.33 4.37
C LYS A 308 2.50 18.16 3.67
N LEU A 309 1.97 18.38 2.46
CA LEU A 309 1.54 17.31 1.56
C LEU A 309 2.61 17.08 0.51
N LEU A 310 3.24 15.93 0.53
CA LEU A 310 4.47 15.65 -0.25
C LEU A 310 4.33 14.36 -1.09
N PRO A 311 5.00 14.26 -2.22
CA PRO A 311 5.17 12.99 -2.90
C PRO A 311 6.12 12.08 -2.11
N SER A 312 5.89 10.77 -2.16
CA SER A 312 6.81 9.77 -1.63
C SER A 312 8.20 9.90 -2.27
N GLY A 313 9.24 9.71 -1.47
CA GLY A 313 10.62 9.63 -1.93
C GLY A 313 10.99 8.29 -2.57
N ILE A 314 10.21 7.25 -2.33
CA ILE A 314 10.43 5.92 -2.92
C ILE A 314 9.74 5.85 -4.28
N GLN A 315 10.50 6.15 -5.35
CA GLN A 315 9.97 6.16 -6.72
C GLN A 315 10.46 4.97 -7.56
N SER A 316 11.21 4.01 -6.98
CA SER A 316 11.76 2.87 -7.71
C SER A 316 10.67 1.86 -8.11
N GLN A 317 10.94 1.07 -9.16
CA GLN A 317 10.11 -0.07 -9.56
C GLN A 317 10.05 -1.15 -8.45
N ASN A 318 11.01 -1.14 -7.54
CA ASN A 318 11.16 -2.09 -6.43
C ASN A 318 10.69 -1.51 -5.09
N ALA A 319 9.87 -0.46 -5.11
CA ALA A 319 9.41 0.23 -3.88
C ALA A 319 8.78 -0.73 -2.85
N ALA A 320 8.05 -1.74 -3.31
CA ALA A 320 7.40 -2.72 -2.45
C ALA A 320 8.41 -3.67 -1.77
N ILE A 321 9.43 -4.15 -2.51
CA ILE A 321 10.55 -4.93 -1.96
C ILE A 321 11.33 -4.10 -0.92
N LEU A 322 11.62 -2.83 -1.24
CA LEU A 322 12.27 -1.91 -0.32
C LEU A 322 11.44 -1.70 0.94
N GLY A 323 10.13 -1.45 0.80
CA GLY A 323 9.21 -1.31 1.93
C GLY A 323 9.21 -2.54 2.84
N ALA A 324 9.14 -3.72 2.27
CA ALA A 324 9.19 -4.97 3.02
C ALA A 324 10.54 -5.17 3.73
N SER A 325 11.69 -4.93 3.06
CA SER A 325 13.02 -5.04 3.67
C SER A 325 13.23 -4.04 4.80
N ALA A 326 12.60 -2.86 4.71
CA ALA A 326 12.69 -1.80 5.72
C ALA A 326 12.19 -2.23 7.10
N LEU A 327 11.27 -3.21 7.19
CA LEU A 327 10.83 -3.82 8.46
C LEU A 327 12.03 -4.35 9.25
N ILE A 328 12.94 -5.02 8.58
CA ILE A 328 14.14 -5.61 9.23
C ILE A 328 15.14 -4.52 9.57
N TRP A 329 15.38 -3.58 8.68
CA TRP A 329 16.32 -2.50 8.92
C TRP A 329 15.88 -1.54 10.03
N GLN A 330 14.57 -1.37 10.25
CA GLN A 330 14.04 -0.65 11.40
C GLN A 330 14.44 -1.35 12.72
N GLU A 331 14.25 -2.65 12.81
CA GLU A 331 14.62 -3.43 14.03
C GLU A 331 16.13 -3.44 14.27
N VAL A 332 16.92 -3.66 13.22
CA VAL A 332 18.39 -3.64 13.33
C VAL A 332 18.89 -2.29 13.87
N LYS A 333 18.27 -1.17 13.45
CA LYS A 333 18.61 0.16 13.98
C LYS A 333 18.20 0.36 15.44
N GLN A 334 17.05 -0.17 15.84
CA GLN A 334 16.57 -0.09 17.24
C GLN A 334 17.43 -0.93 18.19
N LEU A 335 17.95 -2.08 17.76
CA LEU A 335 18.82 -2.93 18.55
C LEU A 335 20.27 -2.40 18.64
N GLY A 336 20.67 -1.52 17.73
CA GLY A 336 22.01 -0.91 17.69
C GLY A 336 22.10 0.49 18.32
N ALA A 337 20.98 1.05 18.77
CA ALA A 337 20.88 2.33 19.46
C ALA A 337 20.76 2.13 20.96
#